data_86ff3228bbbba76ca74e0e547749f18d
#
_entry.id   86ff3228bbbba76ca74e0e547749f18d
#
_cell.length_a   1.000
_cell.length_b   1.000
_cell.length_c   1.000
_cell.angle_alpha   90.00
_cell.angle_beta   90.00
_cell.angle_gamma   90.00
#
_symmetry.space_group_name_H-M   'P 1'
#
loop_
_entity.id
_entity.type
_entity.pdbx_description
1 polymer ?
#
loop_
_entity_poly.entity_id
_entity_poly.type
_entity_poly.pdbx_seq_one_letter_code
_entity_poly.pdbx_strand_id
1 'polypeptide(L)'
;TDPFDWPLSWGPITFRKGTQNTATTATDMATAKSTFTATELVGEVDFAYNLDEDAIIAVMPTLREEIARGGADYIDKFIMNADATNAGTGNINLDDADPDDDSYYLTAGQDGLRHQIIVDNTATAADLSAALTDALLRTAWAKMGKYGTDVGRLVMFADPKTYLVSLMGLTNVVTWDKFGPQATTLTGQLGAWSGIPIVPTSSISLAEDDGKVSNTANNNDEGTVLI
;
A
#
# COMPACT_ATOMS: atom_id res chain seq x y z
N THR A 1 0.12 -10.52 -23.64
CA THR A 1 0.91 -11.00 -22.50
C THR A 1 0.17 -12.15 -21.82
N ASP A 2 0.78 -13.34 -21.77
CA ASP A 2 0.13 -14.47 -21.12
C ASP A 2 0.13 -14.24 -19.60
N PRO A 3 -1.00 -14.43 -18.92
CA PRO A 3 -1.05 -14.33 -17.47
C PRO A 3 -0.20 -15.44 -16.84
N PHE A 4 0.50 -15.11 -15.77
CA PHE A 4 1.28 -16.06 -14.98
C PHE A 4 0.48 -16.49 -13.76
N ASP A 5 0.20 -17.79 -13.67
CA ASP A 5 -0.51 -18.38 -12.54
C ASP A 5 0.47 -18.83 -11.45
N TRP A 6 0.40 -18.20 -10.28
CA TRP A 6 1.16 -18.59 -9.11
C TRP A 6 0.34 -19.49 -8.19
N PRO A 7 0.77 -20.72 -7.91
CA PRO A 7 0.05 -21.58 -6.98
C PRO A 7 0.15 -21.04 -5.55
N LEU A 8 -0.99 -20.80 -4.94
CA LEU A 8 -1.07 -20.45 -3.53
C LEU A 8 -1.06 -21.71 -2.66
N SER A 9 -0.79 -21.54 -1.38
CA SER A 9 -0.73 -22.59 -0.38
C SER A 9 -1.98 -23.46 -0.37
N TRP A 10 -1.80 -24.73 -0.12
CA TRP A 10 -2.88 -25.69 0.12
C TRP A 10 -3.71 -25.27 1.33
N GLY A 11 -5.02 -25.46 1.25
CA GLY A 11 -5.91 -25.19 2.39
C GLY A 11 -5.51 -26.01 3.62
N PRO A 12 -5.80 -25.51 4.83
CA PRO A 12 -5.43 -26.21 6.06
C PRO A 12 -6.18 -27.53 6.18
N ILE A 13 -5.47 -28.60 6.53
CA ILE A 13 -6.08 -29.88 6.87
C ILE A 13 -6.72 -29.75 8.24
N THR A 14 -8.01 -30.07 8.35
CA THR A 14 -8.74 -30.03 9.60
C THR A 14 -8.62 -31.37 10.33
N PHE A 15 -7.96 -31.36 11.49
CA PHE A 15 -7.93 -32.49 12.39
C PHE A 15 -9.20 -32.53 13.25
N ARG A 16 -9.83 -33.70 13.35
CA ARG A 16 -11.05 -33.87 14.10
C ARG A 16 -10.88 -34.99 15.13
N LYS A 17 -11.60 -34.89 16.24
CA LYS A 17 -11.65 -35.96 17.23
C LYS A 17 -12.43 -37.16 16.61
N GLY A 18 -11.78 -38.30 16.52
CA GLY A 18 -12.44 -39.54 16.11
C GLY A 18 -13.38 -40.00 17.21
N THR A 19 -14.59 -40.42 16.83
CA THR A 19 -15.55 -41.09 17.72
C THR A 19 -15.73 -42.52 17.23
N GLN A 20 -15.69 -43.47 18.15
CA GLN A 20 -15.86 -44.88 17.82
C GLN A 20 -17.20 -45.09 17.09
N ASN A 21 -17.15 -45.82 15.99
CA ASN A 21 -18.32 -46.15 15.16
C ASN A 21 -18.98 -44.99 14.39
N THR A 22 -18.26 -43.85 14.21
CA THR A 22 -18.75 -42.71 13.43
C THR A 22 -17.75 -42.40 12.29
N ALA A 23 -18.25 -42.34 11.06
CA ALA A 23 -17.42 -41.96 9.92
C ALA A 23 -16.95 -40.52 10.07
N THR A 24 -15.63 -40.32 9.91
CA THR A 24 -15.04 -38.98 9.91
C THR A 24 -15.23 -38.34 8.55
N THR A 25 -15.66 -37.07 8.52
CA THR A 25 -15.75 -36.31 7.27
C THR A 25 -14.34 -36.02 6.77
N ALA A 26 -14.03 -36.42 5.55
CA ALA A 26 -12.78 -36.09 4.92
C ALA A 26 -12.66 -34.57 4.69
N THR A 27 -11.45 -34.05 4.77
CA THR A 27 -11.15 -32.68 4.36
C THR A 27 -10.56 -32.74 2.96
N ASP A 28 -11.24 -32.15 1.99
CA ASP A 28 -10.69 -32.02 0.65
C ASP A 28 -9.61 -30.93 0.63
N MET A 29 -8.48 -31.23 0.01
CA MET A 29 -7.43 -30.24 -0.19
C MET A 29 -7.81 -29.34 -1.37
N ALA A 30 -8.13 -28.09 -1.08
CA ALA A 30 -8.37 -27.09 -2.11
C ALA A 30 -7.06 -26.35 -2.43
N THR A 31 -6.74 -26.24 -3.72
CA THR A 31 -5.66 -25.38 -4.22
C THR A 31 -6.25 -24.10 -4.73
N ALA A 32 -5.65 -22.97 -4.37
CA ALA A 32 -5.93 -21.68 -4.96
C ALA A 32 -4.76 -21.25 -5.85
N LYS A 33 -5.03 -20.43 -6.83
CA LYS A 33 -4.00 -19.78 -7.67
C LYS A 33 -4.22 -18.29 -7.65
N SER A 34 -3.13 -17.52 -7.70
CA SER A 34 -3.15 -16.10 -8.00
C SER A 34 -2.66 -15.90 -9.41
N THR A 35 -3.40 -15.17 -10.20
CA THR A 35 -3.05 -14.88 -11.59
C THR A 35 -2.47 -13.47 -11.67
N PHE A 36 -1.25 -13.35 -12.17
CA PHE A 36 -0.59 -12.07 -12.42
C PHE A 36 -0.65 -11.75 -13.91
N THR A 37 -1.18 -10.60 -14.25
CA THR A 37 -1.21 -10.08 -15.62
C THR A 37 -0.22 -8.94 -15.74
N ALA A 38 0.76 -9.05 -16.62
CA ALA A 38 1.67 -7.96 -16.87
C ALA A 38 0.95 -6.84 -17.64
N THR A 39 1.06 -5.62 -17.14
CA THR A 39 0.53 -4.41 -17.76
C THR A 39 1.66 -3.58 -18.34
N GLU A 40 1.46 -3.01 -19.51
CA GLU A 40 2.42 -2.14 -20.15
C GLU A 40 2.25 -0.71 -19.60
N LEU A 41 3.35 -0.12 -19.14
CA LEU A 41 3.40 1.28 -18.74
C LEU A 41 4.02 2.07 -19.89
N VAL A 42 3.30 3.05 -20.40
CA VAL A 42 3.73 3.90 -21.52
C VAL A 42 3.85 5.33 -21.03
N GLY A 43 5.00 5.95 -21.27
CA GLY A 43 5.23 7.37 -21.08
C GLY A 43 5.57 8.02 -22.40
N GLU A 44 4.84 9.03 -22.83
CA GLU A 44 5.08 9.80 -24.05
C GLU A 44 5.44 11.24 -23.68
N VAL A 45 6.51 11.77 -24.28
CA VAL A 45 6.95 13.13 -24.09
C VAL A 45 7.26 13.77 -25.44
N ASP A 46 6.51 14.80 -25.79
CA ASP A 46 6.72 15.60 -26.98
C ASP A 46 7.56 16.84 -26.67
N PHE A 47 8.55 17.11 -27.47
CA PHE A 47 9.33 18.34 -27.38
C PHE A 47 9.62 18.92 -28.78
N ALA A 48 9.74 20.25 -28.85
CA ALA A 48 10.00 20.94 -30.11
C ALA A 48 11.46 20.71 -30.54
N TYR A 49 11.67 20.42 -31.82
CA TYR A 49 13.01 20.21 -32.39
C TYR A 49 13.97 21.37 -32.13
N ASN A 50 13.49 22.62 -32.22
CA ASN A 50 14.29 23.82 -31.99
C ASN A 50 14.76 23.96 -30.53
N LEU A 51 14.14 23.25 -29.60
CA LEU A 51 14.54 23.32 -28.19
C LEU A 51 15.93 22.70 -27.96
N ASP A 52 16.28 21.66 -28.70
CA ASP A 52 17.57 20.98 -28.57
C ASP A 52 18.70 21.82 -29.22
N GLU A 53 18.39 22.61 -30.26
CA GLU A 53 19.38 23.51 -30.92
C GLU A 53 19.64 24.81 -30.14
N ASP A 54 18.60 25.37 -29.51
CA ASP A 54 18.66 26.66 -28.82
C ASP A 54 18.97 26.58 -27.31
N ALA A 55 18.92 25.37 -26.75
CA ALA A 55 19.07 25.19 -25.31
C ALA A 55 20.55 25.28 -24.88
N ILE A 56 20.80 26.11 -23.88
CA ILE A 56 22.13 26.23 -23.21
C ILE A 56 22.39 24.93 -22.37
N ILE A 57 21.36 24.23 -21.96
CA ILE A 57 21.43 23.00 -21.19
C ILE A 57 21.14 21.83 -22.11
N ALA A 58 21.88 20.74 -21.98
CA ALA A 58 21.61 19.52 -22.75
C ALA A 58 20.23 18.93 -22.40
N VAL A 59 19.26 19.08 -23.30
CA VAL A 59 17.87 18.69 -23.08
C VAL A 59 17.71 17.17 -22.96
N MET A 60 18.37 16.42 -23.84
CA MET A 60 18.23 14.95 -23.90
C MET A 60 18.68 14.20 -22.63
N PRO A 61 19.82 14.53 -21.98
CA PRO A 61 20.18 13.91 -20.71
C PRO A 61 19.19 14.21 -19.59
N THR A 62 18.75 15.46 -19.49
CA THR A 62 17.77 15.89 -18.48
C THR A 62 16.43 15.19 -18.68
N LEU A 63 15.96 15.08 -19.91
CA LEU A 63 14.73 14.38 -20.24
C LEU A 63 14.79 12.90 -19.85
N ARG A 64 15.90 12.22 -20.11
CA ARG A 64 16.09 10.81 -19.70
C ARG A 64 16.06 10.64 -18.19
N GLU A 65 16.65 11.57 -17.45
CA GLU A 65 16.62 11.53 -15.99
C GLU A 65 15.21 11.76 -15.45
N GLU A 66 14.45 12.70 -16.02
CA GLU A 66 13.07 12.98 -15.63
C GLU A 66 12.13 11.82 -15.97
N ILE A 67 12.29 11.16 -17.13
CA ILE A 67 11.53 9.96 -17.48
C ILE A 67 11.84 8.83 -16.49
N ALA A 68 13.10 8.60 -16.16
CA ALA A 68 13.47 7.57 -15.21
C ALA A 68 12.91 7.84 -13.80
N ARG A 69 12.96 9.10 -13.35
CA ARG A 69 12.40 9.54 -12.06
C ARG A 69 10.88 9.39 -12.05
N GLY A 70 10.20 9.91 -13.09
CA GLY A 70 8.74 9.80 -13.22
C GLY A 70 8.26 8.35 -13.28
N GLY A 71 8.98 7.49 -13.99
CA GLY A 71 8.68 6.07 -14.04
C GLY A 71 8.81 5.38 -12.68
N ALA A 72 9.85 5.71 -11.91
CA ALA A 72 10.03 5.17 -10.56
C ALA A 72 8.93 5.64 -9.60
N ASP A 73 8.59 6.93 -9.63
CA ASP A 73 7.52 7.51 -8.82
C ASP A 73 6.15 6.91 -9.17
N TYR A 74 5.89 6.68 -10.47
CA TYR A 74 4.67 6.03 -10.91
C TYR A 74 4.57 4.59 -10.41
N ILE A 75 5.65 3.81 -10.48
CA ILE A 75 5.67 2.43 -9.98
C ILE A 75 5.39 2.38 -8.47
N ASP A 76 5.96 3.29 -7.70
CA ASP A 76 5.73 3.36 -6.25
C ASP A 76 4.25 3.68 -5.94
N LYS A 77 3.69 4.68 -6.61
CA LYS A 77 2.26 5.01 -6.51
C LYS A 77 1.36 3.85 -6.95
N PHE A 78 1.75 3.18 -8.02
CA PHE A 78 1.04 2.03 -8.55
C PHE A 78 0.97 0.87 -7.55
N ILE A 79 2.07 0.50 -6.92
CA ILE A 79 2.10 -0.56 -5.90
C ILE A 79 1.17 -0.23 -4.74
N MET A 80 1.10 1.04 -4.35
CA MET A 80 0.27 1.47 -3.23
C MET A 80 -1.21 1.61 -3.59
N ASN A 81 -1.52 2.25 -4.73
CA ASN A 81 -2.85 2.78 -5.03
C ASN A 81 -3.52 2.17 -6.25
N ALA A 82 -2.92 1.20 -6.95
CA ALA A 82 -3.57 0.58 -8.09
C ALA A 82 -4.94 0.02 -7.71
N ASP A 83 -5.90 0.17 -8.61
CA ASP A 83 -7.25 -0.32 -8.43
C ASP A 83 -7.83 -0.74 -9.78
N ALA A 84 -8.22 -1.98 -9.91
CA ALA A 84 -8.81 -2.53 -11.11
C ALA A 84 -10.31 -2.22 -11.25
N THR A 85 -10.91 -1.58 -10.26
CA THR A 85 -12.34 -1.27 -10.24
C THR A 85 -12.62 0.01 -11.02
N ASN A 86 -13.32 -0.12 -12.13
CA ASN A 86 -13.71 1.01 -12.98
C ASN A 86 -15.09 1.57 -12.56
N ALA A 87 -15.25 1.90 -11.29
CA ALA A 87 -16.45 2.56 -10.77
C ALA A 87 -16.11 3.28 -9.47
N GLY A 88 -16.62 4.48 -9.26
CA GLY A 88 -16.37 5.28 -8.04
C GLY A 88 -16.67 4.54 -6.76
N THR A 89 -17.76 3.80 -6.69
CA THR A 89 -18.16 3.02 -5.50
C THR A 89 -17.21 1.88 -5.15
N GLY A 90 -16.29 1.49 -5.91
CA GLY A 90 -15.35 0.40 -5.58
C GLY A 90 -13.90 0.84 -5.62
N ASN A 91 -13.63 1.96 -6.28
CA ASN A 91 -12.29 2.48 -6.45
C ASN A 91 -11.82 3.25 -5.22
N ILE A 92 -10.63 2.93 -4.72
CA ILE A 92 -10.05 3.58 -3.54
C ILE A 92 -9.48 4.97 -3.83
N ASN A 93 -9.34 5.35 -5.08
CA ASN A 93 -8.76 6.64 -5.46
C ASN A 93 -9.81 7.75 -5.59
N LEU A 94 -11.09 7.40 -5.56
CA LEU A 94 -12.19 8.36 -5.55
C LEU A 94 -13.42 7.74 -4.86
N ASP A 95 -14.11 8.54 -4.04
CA ASP A 95 -15.27 8.05 -3.27
C ASP A 95 -16.51 7.77 -4.15
N ASP A 96 -17.18 8.79 -4.69
CA ASP A 96 -18.50 8.64 -5.32
C ASP A 96 -18.59 9.00 -6.81
N ALA A 97 -17.48 9.31 -7.45
CA ALA A 97 -17.45 9.62 -8.88
C ALA A 97 -16.73 8.52 -9.67
N ASP A 98 -17.07 8.38 -10.95
CA ASP A 98 -16.34 7.48 -11.83
C ASP A 98 -14.89 7.98 -11.98
N PRO A 99 -13.89 7.13 -11.75
CA PRO A 99 -12.51 7.52 -11.84
C PRO A 99 -12.08 7.77 -13.29
N ASP A 100 -11.11 8.66 -13.45
CA ASP A 100 -10.40 8.89 -14.69
C ASP A 100 -9.21 7.90 -14.78
N ASP A 101 -9.09 7.18 -15.87
CA ASP A 101 -8.08 6.14 -16.08
C ASP A 101 -6.65 6.63 -15.84
N ASP A 102 -6.33 7.83 -16.30
CA ASP A 102 -5.00 8.41 -16.17
C ASP A 102 -4.69 8.85 -14.74
N SER A 103 -5.71 9.21 -13.96
CA SER A 103 -5.57 9.74 -12.62
C SER A 103 -5.57 8.66 -11.53
N TYR A 104 -6.20 7.50 -11.79
CA TYR A 104 -6.52 6.52 -10.75
C TYR A 104 -5.90 5.13 -10.97
N TYR A 105 -4.95 5.02 -11.89
CA TYR A 105 -4.19 3.78 -12.13
C TYR A 105 -5.06 2.56 -12.49
N LEU A 106 -6.21 2.79 -13.13
CA LEU A 106 -7.19 1.75 -13.44
C LEU A 106 -6.71 0.71 -14.44
N THR A 107 -5.87 1.11 -15.37
CA THR A 107 -5.42 0.26 -16.48
C THR A 107 -4.49 -0.86 -16.05
N ALA A 108 -4.16 -0.92 -14.79
CA ALA A 108 -3.22 -1.86 -14.24
C ALA A 108 -3.69 -3.31 -14.22
N GLY A 109 -4.99 -3.54 -14.20
CA GLY A 109 -5.54 -4.89 -14.06
C GLY A 109 -5.17 -5.61 -12.77
N GLN A 110 -4.65 -4.88 -11.79
CA GLN A 110 -4.24 -5.40 -10.47
C GLN A 110 -4.60 -4.38 -9.39
N ASP A 111 -4.88 -4.90 -8.19
CA ASP A 111 -5.18 -4.08 -7.03
C ASP A 111 -3.93 -3.85 -6.19
N GLY A 112 -3.71 -2.61 -5.81
CA GLY A 112 -2.61 -2.19 -4.96
C GLY A 112 -2.81 -2.60 -3.50
N LEU A 113 -1.80 -2.34 -2.67
CA LEU A 113 -1.81 -2.72 -1.25
C LEU A 113 -2.99 -2.12 -0.48
N ARG A 114 -3.34 -0.86 -0.76
CA ARG A 114 -4.47 -0.19 -0.09
C ARG A 114 -5.80 -0.84 -0.45
N HIS A 115 -6.05 -1.13 -1.74
CA HIS A 115 -7.26 -1.80 -2.19
C HIS A 115 -7.42 -3.17 -1.51
N GLN A 116 -6.37 -3.98 -1.50
CA GLN A 116 -6.39 -5.31 -0.90
C GLN A 116 -6.77 -5.29 0.59
N ILE A 117 -6.39 -4.24 1.32
CA ILE A 117 -6.70 -4.12 2.75
C ILE A 117 -8.08 -3.51 2.96
N ILE A 118 -8.42 -2.45 2.24
CA ILE A 118 -9.64 -1.67 2.48
C ILE A 118 -10.88 -2.36 1.89
N VAL A 119 -10.74 -2.97 0.71
CA VAL A 119 -11.86 -3.55 -0.04
C VAL A 119 -11.91 -5.06 0.07
N ASP A 120 -10.81 -5.75 -0.27
CA ASP A 120 -10.80 -7.22 -0.33
C ASP A 120 -10.77 -7.87 1.04
N ASN A 121 -10.06 -7.29 1.99
CA ASN A 121 -9.86 -7.83 3.34
C ASN A 121 -10.28 -6.83 4.42
N THR A 122 -11.49 -6.34 4.37
CA THR A 122 -12.05 -5.36 5.31
C THR A 122 -11.91 -5.77 6.79
N ALA A 123 -11.80 -7.06 7.08
CA ALA A 123 -11.54 -7.55 8.44
C ALA A 123 -10.18 -7.10 8.99
N THR A 124 -9.22 -6.78 8.13
CA THR A 124 -7.89 -6.29 8.50
C THR A 124 -7.81 -4.76 8.50
N ALA A 125 -8.75 -4.08 7.85
CA ALA A 125 -8.86 -2.64 7.90
C ALA A 125 -9.41 -2.16 9.26
N ALA A 126 -8.95 -1.01 9.72
CA ALA A 126 -9.47 -0.32 10.88
C ALA A 126 -9.67 1.15 10.53
N ASP A 127 -10.92 1.56 10.45
CA ASP A 127 -11.27 2.97 10.53
C ASP A 127 -11.12 3.41 11.98
N LEU A 128 -10.33 4.46 12.22
CA LEU A 128 -10.05 4.94 13.56
C LEU A 128 -10.89 6.17 13.91
N SER A 129 -11.40 6.90 12.93
CA SER A 129 -12.25 8.12 13.07
C SER A 129 -11.79 9.06 14.19
N ALA A 130 -10.50 9.11 14.49
CA ALA A 130 -9.92 9.83 15.62
C ALA A 130 -8.42 10.09 15.42
N ALA A 131 -7.90 11.03 16.20
CA ALA A 131 -6.46 11.25 16.27
C ALA A 131 -5.72 9.98 16.66
N LEU A 132 -4.62 9.70 15.97
CA LEU A 132 -3.84 8.48 16.11
C LEU A 132 -3.25 8.36 17.52
N THR A 133 -3.45 7.22 18.16
CA THR A 133 -2.88 6.90 19.48
C THR A 133 -2.22 5.51 19.46
N ASP A 134 -1.31 5.25 20.41
CA ASP A 134 -0.70 3.92 20.58
C ASP A 134 -1.74 2.81 20.80
N ALA A 135 -2.86 3.10 21.46
CA ALA A 135 -3.94 2.14 21.68
C ALA A 135 -4.67 1.79 20.39
N LEU A 136 -4.96 2.77 19.56
CA LEU A 136 -5.62 2.57 18.26
C LEU A 136 -4.72 1.79 17.30
N LEU A 137 -3.43 2.12 17.23
CA LEU A 137 -2.47 1.35 16.42
C LEU A 137 -2.38 -0.11 16.89
N ARG A 138 -2.38 -0.37 18.19
CA ARG A 138 -2.40 -1.75 18.68
C ARG A 138 -3.69 -2.49 18.31
N THR A 139 -4.81 -1.79 18.28
CA THR A 139 -6.08 -2.38 17.83
C THR A 139 -6.03 -2.76 16.36
N ALA A 140 -5.48 -1.91 15.51
CA ALA A 140 -5.24 -2.19 14.10
C ALA A 140 -4.26 -3.38 13.93
N TRP A 141 -3.15 -3.35 14.66
CA TRP A 141 -2.16 -4.44 14.63
C TRP A 141 -2.74 -5.79 15.08
N ALA A 142 -3.60 -5.79 16.08
CA ALA A 142 -4.26 -7.01 16.57
C ALA A 142 -5.14 -7.69 15.52
N LYS A 143 -5.65 -6.95 14.51
CA LYS A 143 -6.41 -7.51 13.41
C LYS A 143 -5.60 -8.45 12.51
N MET A 144 -4.28 -8.34 12.50
CA MET A 144 -3.38 -9.24 11.77
C MET A 144 -3.31 -10.65 12.39
N GLY A 145 -3.80 -10.83 13.61
CA GLY A 145 -3.83 -12.12 14.30
C GLY A 145 -2.43 -12.75 14.42
N LYS A 146 -2.32 -14.02 14.04
CA LYS A 146 -1.05 -14.76 14.11
C LYS A 146 0.08 -14.17 13.27
N TYR A 147 -0.24 -13.46 12.21
CA TYR A 147 0.77 -12.85 11.32
C TYR A 147 1.41 -11.61 11.94
N GLY A 148 0.70 -10.92 12.82
CA GLY A 148 1.22 -9.77 13.57
C GLY A 148 2.22 -10.13 14.69
N THR A 149 2.44 -11.41 15.00
CA THR A 149 3.35 -11.82 16.07
C THR A 149 4.83 -11.80 15.69
N ASP A 150 5.13 -11.84 14.40
CA ASP A 150 6.50 -11.79 13.88
C ASP A 150 6.87 -10.36 13.45
N VAL A 151 7.24 -9.53 14.41
CA VAL A 151 7.57 -8.11 14.21
C VAL A 151 8.68 -7.90 13.16
N GLY A 152 9.63 -8.85 13.06
CA GLY A 152 10.73 -8.76 12.11
C GLY A 152 10.32 -8.84 10.63
N ARG A 153 9.07 -9.19 10.35
CA ARG A 153 8.50 -9.29 9.00
C ARG A 153 7.51 -8.18 8.69
N LEU A 154 7.30 -7.28 9.63
CA LEU A 154 6.35 -6.18 9.48
C LEU A 154 7.09 -4.89 9.10
N VAL A 155 6.45 -4.08 8.29
CA VAL A 155 6.89 -2.74 7.92
C VAL A 155 5.67 -1.83 7.94
N MET A 156 5.83 -0.64 8.48
CA MET A 156 4.77 0.37 8.52
C MET A 156 5.05 1.44 7.46
N PHE A 157 4.08 1.68 6.58
CA PHE A 157 4.12 2.76 5.61
C PHE A 157 3.18 3.89 6.04
N ALA A 158 3.64 5.11 5.95
CA ALA A 158 2.84 6.29 6.24
C ALA A 158 3.31 7.48 5.40
N ASP A 159 2.40 8.43 5.14
CA ASP A 159 2.78 9.70 4.54
C ASP A 159 3.71 10.49 5.47
N PRO A 160 4.67 11.27 4.93
CA PRO A 160 5.58 12.10 5.74
C PRO A 160 4.88 13.05 6.70
N LYS A 161 3.74 13.63 6.34
CA LYS A 161 2.98 14.51 7.24
C LYS A 161 2.35 13.72 8.39
N THR A 162 1.77 12.56 8.10
CA THR A 162 1.23 11.63 9.12
C THR A 162 2.34 11.17 10.08
N TYR A 163 3.54 10.89 9.55
CA TYR A 163 4.69 10.57 10.38
C TYR A 163 5.05 11.71 11.33
N LEU A 164 5.24 12.91 10.80
CA LEU A 164 5.71 14.07 11.57
C LEU A 164 4.68 14.58 12.58
N VAL A 165 3.40 14.60 12.21
CA VAL A 165 2.35 15.19 13.04
C VAL A 165 1.76 14.18 14.03
N SER A 166 1.57 12.95 13.59
CA SER A 166 0.85 11.95 14.39
C SER A 166 1.76 10.89 14.98
N LEU A 167 2.59 10.22 14.17
CA LEU A 167 3.39 9.09 14.65
C LEU A 167 4.54 9.51 15.58
N MET A 168 5.25 10.59 15.28
CA MET A 168 6.35 11.07 16.14
C MET A 168 5.91 11.43 17.56
N GLY A 169 4.66 11.81 17.74
CA GLY A 169 4.09 12.15 19.05
C GLY A 169 3.76 10.93 19.92
N LEU A 170 3.76 9.72 19.39
CA LEU A 170 3.42 8.51 20.12
C LEU A 170 4.54 8.07 21.06
N THR A 171 4.15 7.51 22.21
CA THR A 171 5.11 7.09 23.25
C THR A 171 5.98 5.92 22.79
N ASN A 172 5.43 5.02 22.01
CA ASN A 172 6.12 3.81 21.57
C ASN A 172 6.87 3.98 20.23
N VAL A 173 6.91 5.19 19.69
CA VAL A 173 7.73 5.51 18.51
C VAL A 173 9.13 5.89 18.97
N VAL A 174 10.10 5.17 18.49
CA VAL A 174 11.53 5.45 18.69
C VAL A 174 12.06 6.07 17.40
N THR A 175 12.39 7.34 17.49
CA THR A 175 12.96 8.13 16.38
C THR A 175 14.48 7.96 16.33
N TRP A 176 15.08 8.38 15.24
CA TRP A 176 16.52 8.34 15.02
C TRP A 176 17.36 8.89 16.19
N ASP A 177 16.98 10.02 16.74
CA ASP A 177 17.67 10.67 17.84
C ASP A 177 17.66 9.87 19.13
N LYS A 178 16.65 9.02 19.35
CA LYS A 178 16.54 8.14 20.51
C LYS A 178 17.35 6.85 20.37
N PHE A 179 17.65 6.39 19.16
CA PHE A 179 18.48 5.21 18.92
C PHE A 179 19.97 5.45 19.17
N GLY A 180 20.42 6.69 19.12
CA GLY A 180 21.83 7.03 19.27
C GLY A 180 22.73 6.46 18.17
N PRO A 181 24.05 6.28 18.43
CA PRO A 181 25.01 5.83 17.41
C PRO A 181 24.76 4.44 16.83
N GLN A 182 23.88 3.66 17.41
CA GLN A 182 23.53 2.32 16.94
C GLN A 182 22.32 2.31 15.99
N ALA A 183 21.76 3.47 15.70
CA ALA A 183 20.73 3.59 14.68
C ALA A 183 21.32 3.24 13.31
N THR A 184 21.20 1.99 12.93
CA THR A 184 21.45 1.59 11.55
C THR A 184 20.36 2.18 10.68
N THR A 185 20.72 3.17 9.89
CA THR A 185 19.89 3.67 8.81
C THR A 185 19.71 2.56 7.78
N LEU A 186 18.71 1.77 7.98
CA LEU A 186 18.17 1.02 6.87
C LEU A 186 17.59 2.06 5.91
N THR A 187 17.91 1.92 4.64
CA THR A 187 17.51 2.82 3.57
C THR A 187 16.01 3.11 3.65
N GLY A 188 15.65 4.36 3.94
CA GLY A 188 14.27 4.82 4.00
C GLY A 188 13.55 4.75 5.35
N GLN A 189 14.12 4.12 6.36
CA GLN A 189 13.50 4.06 7.69
C GLN A 189 13.76 5.36 8.48
N LEU A 190 12.71 6.01 8.98
CA LEU A 190 12.80 7.20 9.84
C LEU A 190 12.67 6.90 11.33
N GLY A 191 12.13 5.76 11.70
CA GLY A 191 11.90 5.37 13.08
C GLY A 191 11.32 3.97 13.16
N ALA A 192 10.92 3.57 14.36
CA ALA A 192 10.21 2.32 14.60
C ALA A 192 9.13 2.51 15.65
N TRP A 193 7.97 1.91 15.44
CA TRP A 193 6.91 1.82 16.45
C TRP A 193 6.86 0.40 16.99
N SER A 194 7.08 0.24 18.29
CA SER A 194 7.09 -1.08 18.96
C SER A 194 7.97 -2.14 18.26
N GLY A 195 9.05 -1.71 17.60
CA GLY A 195 9.96 -2.59 16.86
C GLY A 195 9.61 -2.76 15.37
N ILE A 196 8.48 -2.25 14.91
CA ILE A 196 8.11 -2.23 13.49
C ILE A 196 8.74 -1.00 12.84
N PRO A 197 9.58 -1.15 11.81
CA PRO A 197 10.20 -0.02 11.12
C PRO A 197 9.14 0.81 10.38
N ILE A 198 9.30 2.14 10.44
CA ILE A 198 8.43 3.10 9.75
C ILE A 198 9.15 3.64 8.52
N VAL A 199 8.58 3.43 7.36
CA VAL A 199 9.05 3.91 6.07
C VAL A 199 8.07 4.95 5.55
N PRO A 200 8.48 6.22 5.40
CA PRO A 200 7.62 7.23 4.83
C PRO A 200 7.50 7.05 3.31
N THR A 201 6.31 7.22 2.79
CA THR A 201 6.06 7.29 1.35
C THR A 201 5.09 8.41 1.03
N SER A 202 5.39 9.19 0.01
CA SER A 202 4.50 10.24 -0.50
C SER A 202 3.40 9.69 -1.43
N SER A 203 3.39 8.38 -1.64
CA SER A 203 2.42 7.72 -2.52
C SER A 203 1.05 7.51 -1.86
N ILE A 204 0.94 7.71 -0.54
CA ILE A 204 -0.33 7.64 0.19
C ILE A 204 -0.95 9.03 0.23
N SER A 205 -2.22 9.15 -0.16
CA SER A 205 -2.97 10.41 -0.09
C SER A 205 -3.25 10.81 1.37
N LEU A 206 -3.41 12.13 1.60
CA LEU A 206 -3.90 12.71 2.86
C LEU A 206 -5.29 13.32 2.70
N ALA A 207 -5.87 13.23 1.52
CA ALA A 207 -7.21 13.68 1.22
C ALA A 207 -8.13 12.46 1.11
N GLU A 208 -8.26 11.73 2.19
CA GLU A 208 -9.02 10.47 2.26
C GLU A 208 -10.21 10.59 3.21
N ASP A 209 -11.25 9.83 2.91
CA ASP A 209 -12.41 9.55 3.73
C ASP A 209 -12.62 8.03 3.74
N ASP A 210 -12.65 7.41 4.91
CA ASP A 210 -12.72 5.96 5.08
C ASP A 210 -11.65 5.18 4.26
N GLY A 211 -10.45 5.77 4.12
CA GLY A 211 -9.34 5.18 3.38
C GLY A 211 -9.42 5.30 1.86
N LYS A 212 -10.43 5.99 1.33
CA LYS A 212 -10.56 6.33 -0.09
C LYS A 212 -10.23 7.80 -0.32
N VAL A 213 -9.67 8.11 -1.47
CA VAL A 213 -9.46 9.51 -1.84
C VAL A 213 -10.81 10.19 -2.05
N SER A 214 -11.04 11.28 -1.33
CA SER A 214 -12.27 12.05 -1.40
C SER A 214 -12.03 13.48 -1.91
N ASN A 215 -12.94 13.98 -2.74
CA ASN A 215 -12.99 15.36 -3.17
C ASN A 215 -14.07 16.19 -2.43
N THR A 216 -14.75 15.57 -1.47
CA THR A 216 -15.80 16.19 -0.69
C THR A 216 -15.20 17.11 0.39
N ALA A 217 -15.53 18.41 0.33
CA ALA A 217 -15.05 19.38 1.30
C ALA A 217 -15.52 19.01 2.72
N ASN A 218 -14.61 19.05 3.69
CA ASN A 218 -14.76 18.68 5.10
C ASN A 218 -14.82 17.17 5.40
N ASN A 219 -14.56 16.31 4.41
CA ASN A 219 -14.55 14.87 4.57
C ASN A 219 -13.38 14.27 3.79
N ASN A 220 -12.23 14.93 3.80
CA ASN A 220 -11.03 14.55 3.06
C ASN A 220 -9.76 14.92 3.83
N ASP A 221 -9.74 14.70 5.12
CA ASP A 221 -8.65 15.07 6.03
C ASP A 221 -8.01 13.84 6.73
N GLU A 222 -8.38 12.66 6.30
CA GLU A 222 -7.81 11.39 6.77
C GLU A 222 -6.60 10.96 5.94
N GLY A 223 -5.81 10.06 6.50
CA GLY A 223 -4.68 9.42 5.85
C GLY A 223 -4.53 7.98 6.30
N THR A 224 -4.04 7.14 5.39
CA THR A 224 -3.84 5.71 5.63
C THR A 224 -2.48 5.41 6.23
N VAL A 225 -2.43 4.54 7.24
CA VAL A 225 -1.21 3.89 7.75
C VAL A 225 -1.31 2.40 7.44
N LEU A 226 -0.35 1.88 6.69
CA LEU A 226 -0.25 0.46 6.34
C LEU A 226 0.76 -0.25 7.24
N ILE A 227 0.44 -1.45 7.72
CA ILE A 227 1.34 -2.29 8.52
C ILE A 227 1.48 -3.67 7.88
#